data_8655af9c45ddc0f5d504686ded267544
#
_entry.id   8655af9c45ddc0f5d504686ded267544
#
_cell.length_a   1.000
_cell.length_b   1.000
_cell.length_c   1.000
_cell.angle_alpha   90.00
_cell.angle_beta   90.00
_cell.angle_gamma   90.00
#
_symmetry.space_group_name_H-M   'P 1'
#
loop_
_entity.id
_entity.type
_entity.pdbx_description
1 polymer ?
#
loop_
_entity_poly.entity_id
_entity_poly.type
_entity_poly.pdbx_seq_one_letter_code
_entity_poly.pdbx_strand_id
1 'polypeptide(L)'
;MATADNENVTSQINHVRHVLAVASGKGGVGKSLVSAMAAVELARRGLKVGIMDADITGPSIPRLFGMIARPESSMVGILPPETATGIKIISMNLFLDNSGQPVIWRGPLLTSAIKQFWTDVAWGDLDVLIVDLPPGTADVPLTAFQSLPVDGILMVTTPQELASMIVEKAAGLAKQMHKPILGIVENMAMVTCPNCGEAFELFGPSHAEELADHIGAPVLARLPIDPTVTALADKGHVEDVKMPSFAPVTEALAEYITTPSTVFAAPNPAPAPATTPACSAEAGDC
;
A
#
# COMPACT_ATOMS: atom_id res chain seq x y z
N MET A 1 0.31 -16.20 -27.54
CA MET A 1 1.66 -16.80 -27.36
C MET A 1 2.70 -15.78 -26.90
N ALA A 2 2.28 -14.62 -26.36
CA ALA A 2 3.20 -13.54 -25.96
C ALA A 2 3.29 -13.32 -24.43
N THR A 3 2.61 -14.11 -23.60
CA THR A 3 2.48 -13.87 -22.16
C THR A 3 3.53 -14.59 -21.29
N ALA A 4 4.02 -15.75 -21.71
CA ALA A 4 4.95 -16.55 -20.90
C ALA A 4 6.40 -16.00 -20.90
N ASP A 5 6.82 -15.34 -21.98
CA ASP A 5 8.18 -14.82 -22.09
C ASP A 5 8.35 -13.47 -21.35
N ASN A 6 7.29 -12.69 -21.18
CA ASN A 6 7.34 -11.40 -20.48
C ASN A 6 7.47 -11.56 -18.95
N GLU A 7 6.81 -12.56 -18.35
CA GLU A 7 6.89 -12.80 -16.89
C GLU A 7 8.32 -13.08 -16.43
N ASN A 8 9.13 -13.68 -17.29
CA ASN A 8 10.51 -14.04 -16.96
C ASN A 8 11.46 -12.84 -17.04
N VAL A 9 11.18 -11.86 -17.89
CA VAL A 9 12.02 -10.65 -18.05
C VAL A 9 11.79 -9.68 -16.89
N THR A 10 10.53 -9.43 -16.54
CA THR A 10 10.18 -8.51 -15.44
C THR A 10 10.74 -9.00 -14.10
N SER A 11 10.69 -10.32 -13.84
CA SER A 11 11.24 -10.90 -12.60
C SER A 11 12.77 -10.80 -12.51
N GLN A 12 13.47 -10.69 -13.65
CA GLN A 12 14.93 -10.53 -13.68
C GLN A 12 15.39 -9.09 -13.44
N ILE A 13 14.52 -8.11 -13.68
CA ILE A 13 14.86 -6.69 -13.54
C ILE A 13 14.34 -6.07 -12.25
N ASN A 14 13.38 -6.72 -11.57
CA ASN A 14 12.78 -6.21 -10.34
C ASN A 14 13.60 -6.66 -9.12
N HIS A 15 14.26 -5.70 -8.48
CA HIS A 15 15.00 -5.89 -7.24
C HIS A 15 14.40 -4.99 -6.17
N VAL A 16 13.32 -5.43 -5.55
CA VAL A 16 12.64 -4.73 -4.46
C VAL A 16 13.15 -5.30 -3.14
N ARG A 17 13.80 -4.46 -2.32
CA ARG A 17 14.39 -4.91 -1.05
C ARG A 17 13.36 -5.12 0.03
N HIS A 18 12.42 -4.16 0.15
CA HIS A 18 11.37 -4.19 1.16
C HIS A 18 10.01 -3.94 0.53
N VAL A 19 8.99 -4.63 1.04
CA VAL A 19 7.59 -4.42 0.68
C VAL A 19 6.79 -4.11 1.94
N LEU A 20 6.44 -2.84 2.12
CA LEU A 20 5.71 -2.34 3.27
C LEU A 20 4.24 -2.13 2.95
N ALA A 21 3.36 -2.80 3.66
CA ALA A 21 1.93 -2.60 3.52
C ALA A 21 1.44 -1.50 4.48
N VAL A 22 0.61 -0.59 3.99
CA VAL A 22 -0.12 0.36 4.83
C VAL A 22 -1.56 -0.10 4.92
N ALA A 23 -2.00 -0.40 6.13
CA ALA A 23 -3.31 -0.99 6.42
C ALA A 23 -4.11 -0.12 7.37
N SER A 24 -5.44 -0.22 7.29
CA SER A 24 -6.36 0.43 8.22
C SER A 24 -7.60 -0.41 8.46
N GLY A 25 -8.17 -0.28 9.64
CA GLY A 25 -9.40 -1.00 10.00
C GLY A 25 -10.63 -0.50 9.23
N LYS A 26 -10.73 0.79 8.93
CA LYS A 26 -11.87 1.41 8.23
C LYS A 26 -11.42 2.42 7.18
N GLY A 27 -12.33 2.79 6.29
CA GLY A 27 -12.13 3.87 5.33
C GLY A 27 -12.15 5.25 5.98
N GLY A 28 -11.51 6.23 5.32
CA GLY A 28 -11.54 7.63 5.75
C GLY A 28 -10.58 7.99 6.90
N VAL A 29 -9.70 7.10 7.33
CA VAL A 29 -8.69 7.38 8.37
C VAL A 29 -7.45 8.12 7.84
N GLY A 30 -7.37 8.38 6.53
CA GLY A 30 -6.22 9.03 5.90
C GLY A 30 -5.07 8.07 5.55
N LYS A 31 -5.34 6.76 5.41
CA LYS A 31 -4.37 5.72 5.06
C LYS A 31 -3.51 6.11 3.85
N SER A 32 -4.14 6.46 2.72
CA SER A 32 -3.43 6.80 1.49
C SER A 32 -2.59 8.08 1.60
N LEU A 33 -3.02 9.04 2.42
CA LEU A 33 -2.18 10.20 2.75
C LEU A 33 -0.93 9.77 3.53
N VAL A 34 -1.09 8.90 4.52
CA VAL A 34 0.05 8.34 5.29
C VAL A 34 0.98 7.53 4.37
N SER A 35 0.44 6.72 3.45
CA SER A 35 1.22 5.99 2.44
C SER A 35 2.02 6.94 1.54
N ALA A 36 1.38 8.00 1.03
CA ALA A 36 2.03 8.99 0.20
C ALA A 36 3.10 9.77 0.96
N MET A 37 2.82 10.21 2.20
CA MET A 37 3.79 10.90 3.03
C MET A 37 5.00 10.02 3.37
N ALA A 38 4.78 8.73 3.68
CA ALA A 38 5.87 7.79 3.92
C ALA A 38 6.78 7.68 2.68
N ALA A 39 6.18 7.57 1.48
CA ALA A 39 6.96 7.54 0.25
C ALA A 39 7.76 8.82 0.02
N VAL A 40 7.14 9.99 0.19
CA VAL A 40 7.79 11.29 0.01
C VAL A 40 8.95 11.47 0.98
N GLU A 41 8.75 11.17 2.26
CA GLU A 41 9.78 11.34 3.29
C GLU A 41 10.95 10.35 3.10
N LEU A 42 10.68 9.11 2.69
CA LEU A 42 11.72 8.15 2.36
C LEU A 42 12.50 8.55 1.09
N ALA A 43 11.81 9.04 0.06
CA ALA A 43 12.45 9.57 -1.15
C ALA A 43 13.33 10.80 -0.85
N ARG A 44 12.89 11.70 0.04
CA ARG A 44 13.69 12.84 0.52
C ARG A 44 14.98 12.41 1.24
N ARG A 45 15.02 11.20 1.79
CA ARG A 45 16.24 10.59 2.37
C ARG A 45 17.12 9.89 1.32
N GLY A 46 16.77 9.98 0.04
CA GLY A 46 17.53 9.40 -1.06
C GLY A 46 17.26 7.93 -1.35
N LEU A 47 16.20 7.34 -0.74
CA LEU A 47 15.78 5.97 -1.02
C LEU A 47 15.00 5.91 -2.33
N LYS A 48 15.15 4.81 -3.08
CA LYS A 48 14.36 4.51 -4.27
C LYS A 48 13.02 3.92 -3.84
N VAL A 49 11.94 4.65 -4.06
CA VAL A 49 10.61 4.31 -3.56
C VAL A 49 9.63 4.02 -4.68
N GLY A 50 8.81 3.00 -4.50
CA GLY A 50 7.61 2.74 -5.31
C GLY A 50 6.36 2.79 -4.45
N ILE A 51 5.21 3.10 -5.06
CA ILE A 51 3.89 2.98 -4.44
C ILE A 51 3.00 2.13 -5.34
N MET A 52 2.44 1.07 -4.77
CA MET A 52 1.37 0.27 -5.36
C MET A 52 0.05 0.65 -4.68
N ASP A 53 -0.84 1.32 -5.40
CA ASP A 53 -2.20 1.61 -4.94
C ASP A 53 -3.08 0.37 -5.16
N ALA A 54 -3.27 -0.40 -4.10
CA ALA A 54 -4.09 -1.61 -4.09
C ALA A 54 -5.54 -1.35 -3.66
N ASP A 55 -5.91 -0.11 -3.33
CA ASP A 55 -7.31 0.29 -3.11
C ASP A 55 -8.01 0.57 -4.45
N ILE A 56 -8.27 -0.49 -5.20
CA ILE A 56 -8.85 -0.42 -6.55
C ILE A 56 -10.26 0.17 -6.53
N THR A 57 -10.95 0.09 -5.41
CA THR A 57 -12.33 0.61 -5.27
C THR A 57 -12.38 2.12 -5.05
N GLY A 58 -11.36 2.70 -4.48
CA GLY A 58 -11.24 4.12 -4.19
C GLY A 58 -9.82 4.66 -4.38
N PRO A 59 -9.19 4.40 -5.54
CA PRO A 59 -7.79 4.71 -5.73
C PRO A 59 -7.55 6.22 -5.63
N SER A 60 -6.65 6.61 -4.73
CA SER A 60 -6.40 8.01 -4.37
C SER A 60 -4.95 8.45 -4.55
N ILE A 61 -4.00 7.52 -4.61
CA ILE A 61 -2.57 7.83 -4.68
C ILE A 61 -2.21 8.74 -5.88
N PRO A 62 -2.60 8.45 -7.14
CA PRO A 62 -2.25 9.32 -8.26
C PRO A 62 -2.78 10.75 -8.09
N ARG A 63 -3.96 10.90 -7.48
CA ARG A 63 -4.55 12.22 -7.21
C ARG A 63 -3.75 13.03 -6.20
N LEU A 64 -3.24 12.38 -5.14
CA LEU A 64 -2.41 13.03 -4.12
C LEU A 64 -1.11 13.60 -4.71
N PHE A 65 -0.57 12.95 -5.75
CA PHE A 65 0.63 13.38 -6.47
C PHE A 65 0.34 14.24 -7.71
N GLY A 66 -0.92 14.57 -8.00
CA GLY A 66 -1.31 15.30 -9.21
C GLY A 66 -0.95 14.57 -10.50
N MET A 67 -0.82 13.24 -10.43
CA MET A 67 -0.37 12.42 -11.53
C MET A 67 -1.50 12.11 -12.50
N ILE A 68 -1.27 12.43 -13.79
CA ILE A 68 -2.16 12.12 -14.91
C ILE A 68 -1.47 11.25 -15.97
N ALA A 69 -0.15 11.04 -15.83
CA ALA A 69 0.63 10.21 -16.75
C ALA A 69 0.14 8.76 -16.66
N ARG A 70 0.01 8.12 -17.83
CA ARG A 70 -0.40 6.71 -17.92
C ARG A 70 0.82 5.79 -17.91
N PRO A 71 0.68 4.59 -17.34
CA PRO A 71 1.71 3.56 -17.50
C PRO A 71 1.91 3.21 -18.99
N GLU A 72 3.15 3.01 -19.38
CA GLU A 72 3.49 2.63 -20.74
C GLU A 72 3.81 1.14 -20.80
N SER A 73 3.33 0.46 -21.85
CA SER A 73 3.70 -0.93 -22.09
C SER A 73 5.02 -0.99 -22.85
N SER A 74 5.94 -1.83 -22.38
CA SER A 74 7.25 -2.04 -23.00
C SER A 74 7.56 -3.52 -23.18
N MET A 75 8.69 -3.85 -23.80
CA MET A 75 9.17 -5.23 -23.93
C MET A 75 9.54 -5.86 -22.59
N VAL A 76 9.81 -5.05 -21.56
CA VAL A 76 10.20 -5.50 -20.22
C VAL A 76 9.03 -5.48 -19.21
N GLY A 77 7.84 -5.13 -19.64
CA GLY A 77 6.65 -5.02 -18.80
C GLY A 77 6.02 -3.63 -18.81
N ILE A 78 5.18 -3.36 -17.84
CA ILE A 78 4.50 -2.09 -17.65
C ILE A 78 5.47 -1.12 -16.95
N LEU A 79 5.78 -0.01 -17.59
CA LEU A 79 6.61 1.05 -17.00
C LEU A 79 5.73 1.93 -16.11
N PRO A 80 5.96 1.96 -14.79
CA PRO A 80 5.23 2.83 -13.90
C PRO A 80 5.64 4.28 -14.12
N PRO A 81 4.71 5.25 -14.19
CA PRO A 81 5.07 6.65 -14.22
C PRO A 81 5.77 7.06 -12.92
N GLU A 82 6.65 8.07 -13.03
CA GLU A 82 7.43 8.60 -11.92
C GLU A 82 6.97 10.01 -11.58
N THR A 83 7.00 10.35 -10.30
CA THR A 83 6.76 11.71 -9.80
C THR A 83 7.97 12.61 -10.03
N ALA A 84 7.84 13.90 -9.70
CA ALA A 84 8.95 14.84 -9.81
C ALA A 84 10.17 14.46 -8.93
N THR A 85 9.94 13.76 -7.82
CA THR A 85 11.01 13.28 -6.91
C THR A 85 11.46 11.85 -7.23
N GLY A 86 10.96 11.24 -8.32
CA GLY A 86 11.36 9.91 -8.77
C GLY A 86 10.64 8.74 -8.08
N ILE A 87 9.51 9.00 -7.42
CA ILE A 87 8.68 7.94 -6.84
C ILE A 87 7.90 7.26 -7.97
N LYS A 88 8.03 5.94 -8.10
CA LYS A 88 7.28 5.14 -9.06
C LYS A 88 5.89 4.82 -8.54
N ILE A 89 4.84 5.06 -9.34
CA ILE A 89 3.47 4.85 -8.90
C ILE A 89 2.72 3.97 -9.88
N ILE A 90 2.03 2.95 -9.35
CA ILE A 90 1.06 2.17 -10.10
C ILE A 90 -0.29 2.17 -9.38
N SER A 91 -1.36 2.41 -10.13
CA SER A 91 -2.74 2.40 -9.64
C SER A 91 -3.67 2.06 -10.79
N MET A 92 -4.79 1.40 -10.50
CA MET A 92 -5.80 1.09 -11.52
C MET A 92 -6.37 2.34 -12.19
N ASN A 93 -6.45 3.46 -11.48
CA ASN A 93 -6.93 4.73 -12.05
C ASN A 93 -6.09 5.21 -13.24
N LEU A 94 -4.83 4.85 -13.29
CA LEU A 94 -3.93 5.28 -14.38
C LEU A 94 -4.21 4.54 -15.71
N PHE A 95 -4.95 3.43 -15.66
CA PHE A 95 -5.35 2.64 -16.85
C PHE A 95 -6.74 3.02 -17.39
N LEU A 96 -7.53 3.78 -16.61
CA LEU A 96 -8.89 4.13 -16.98
C LEU A 96 -8.93 5.43 -17.81
N ASP A 97 -9.75 5.45 -18.85
CA ASP A 97 -9.94 6.64 -19.69
C ASP A 97 -10.67 7.78 -18.97
N ASN A 98 -11.54 7.42 -18.02
CA ASN A 98 -12.26 8.36 -17.17
C ASN A 98 -12.23 7.87 -15.73
N SER A 99 -11.53 8.58 -14.85
CA SER A 99 -11.43 8.29 -13.42
C SER A 99 -12.77 8.35 -12.65
N GLY A 100 -13.84 8.84 -13.29
CA GLY A 100 -15.19 8.96 -12.69
C GLY A 100 -16.14 7.82 -13.07
N GLN A 101 -15.75 6.87 -13.90
CA GLN A 101 -16.63 5.74 -14.22
C GLN A 101 -16.58 4.67 -13.12
N PRO A 102 -17.73 4.27 -12.55
CA PRO A 102 -17.76 3.17 -11.60
C PRO A 102 -17.41 1.86 -12.31
N VAL A 103 -16.30 1.28 -11.94
CA VAL A 103 -15.91 -0.06 -12.42
C VAL A 103 -16.33 -1.07 -11.36
N ILE A 104 -17.17 -2.03 -11.78
CA ILE A 104 -17.61 -3.09 -10.86
C ILE A 104 -16.53 -4.17 -10.82
N TRP A 105 -15.67 -4.10 -9.83
CA TRP A 105 -14.64 -5.10 -9.56
C TRP A 105 -15.18 -6.21 -8.67
N ARG A 106 -15.06 -7.46 -9.12
CA ARG A 106 -15.33 -8.64 -8.28
C ARG A 106 -14.03 -9.14 -7.65
N GLY A 107 -14.11 -9.74 -6.45
CA GLY A 107 -12.94 -10.20 -5.68
C GLY A 107 -11.83 -10.89 -6.48
N PRO A 108 -12.13 -11.88 -7.35
CA PRO A 108 -11.09 -12.55 -8.16
C PRO A 108 -10.33 -11.61 -9.11
N LEU A 109 -10.99 -10.58 -9.65
CA LEU A 109 -10.36 -9.60 -10.55
C LEU A 109 -9.41 -8.68 -9.75
N LEU A 110 -9.80 -8.29 -8.53
CA LEU A 110 -8.95 -7.51 -7.62
C LEU A 110 -7.67 -8.27 -7.26
N THR A 111 -7.81 -9.54 -6.93
CA THR A 111 -6.68 -10.44 -6.66
C THR A 111 -5.73 -10.54 -7.85
N SER A 112 -6.27 -10.70 -9.06
CA SER A 112 -5.46 -10.75 -10.28
C SER A 112 -4.73 -9.44 -10.53
N ALA A 113 -5.38 -8.29 -10.33
CA ALA A 113 -4.77 -6.98 -10.55
C ALA A 113 -3.58 -6.74 -9.60
N ILE A 114 -3.72 -7.07 -8.31
CA ILE A 114 -2.62 -6.94 -7.33
C ILE A 114 -1.43 -7.82 -7.74
N LYS A 115 -1.69 -9.07 -8.15
CA LYS A 115 -0.64 -9.96 -8.64
C LYS A 115 0.05 -9.40 -9.88
N GLN A 116 -0.73 -8.92 -10.86
CA GLN A 116 -0.20 -8.32 -12.08
C GLN A 116 0.62 -7.06 -11.79
N PHE A 117 0.21 -6.21 -10.85
CA PHE A 117 1.00 -5.06 -10.44
C PHE A 117 2.35 -5.46 -9.83
N TRP A 118 2.43 -6.62 -9.21
CA TRP A 118 3.69 -7.15 -8.71
C TRP A 118 4.53 -7.79 -9.82
N THR A 119 3.93 -8.60 -10.71
CA THR A 119 4.64 -9.41 -11.69
C THR A 119 4.95 -8.69 -13.00
N ASP A 120 4.02 -7.84 -13.48
CA ASP A 120 4.07 -7.27 -14.82
C ASP A 120 4.61 -5.85 -14.87
N VAL A 121 4.68 -5.17 -13.70
CA VAL A 121 5.24 -3.82 -13.59
C VAL A 121 6.76 -3.90 -13.48
N ALA A 122 7.44 -3.13 -14.30
CA ALA A 122 8.90 -3.00 -14.29
C ALA A 122 9.36 -2.03 -13.19
N TRP A 123 9.34 -2.50 -11.94
CA TRP A 123 9.75 -1.71 -10.77
C TRP A 123 11.23 -1.35 -10.79
N GLY A 124 12.08 -2.23 -11.38
CA GLY A 124 13.53 -2.08 -11.35
C GLY A 124 14.11 -2.19 -9.94
N ASP A 125 15.15 -1.42 -9.65
CA ASP A 125 15.77 -1.38 -8.32
C ASP A 125 14.98 -0.44 -7.40
N LEU A 126 14.36 -0.98 -6.35
CA LEU A 126 13.72 -0.22 -5.28
C LEU A 126 14.28 -0.62 -3.92
N ASP A 127 14.50 0.37 -3.05
CA ASP A 127 14.78 0.12 -1.64
C ASP A 127 13.50 -0.27 -0.91
N VAL A 128 12.36 0.32 -1.30
CA VAL A 128 11.05 -0.01 -0.72
C VAL A 128 9.92 0.17 -1.73
N LEU A 129 8.98 -0.77 -1.70
CA LEU A 129 7.66 -0.67 -2.34
C LEU A 129 6.61 -0.52 -1.24
N ILE A 130 5.91 0.60 -1.23
CA ILE A 130 4.78 0.84 -0.32
C ILE A 130 3.51 0.36 -1.00
N VAL A 131 2.76 -0.50 -0.32
CA VAL A 131 1.48 -1.04 -0.80
C VAL A 131 0.35 -0.40 0.00
N ASP A 132 -0.40 0.50 -0.63
CA ASP A 132 -1.58 1.12 -0.03
C ASP A 132 -2.77 0.18 -0.15
N LEU A 133 -3.12 -0.52 0.94
CA LEU A 133 -4.17 -1.55 0.95
C LEU A 133 -5.57 -0.92 1.01
N PRO A 134 -6.63 -1.58 0.51
CA PRO A 134 -7.98 -1.14 0.79
C PRO A 134 -8.30 -1.24 2.29
N PRO A 135 -9.27 -0.44 2.78
CA PRO A 135 -9.64 -0.46 4.18
C PRO A 135 -10.31 -1.77 4.60
N GLY A 136 -10.18 -2.11 5.88
CA GLY A 136 -10.85 -3.26 6.49
C GLY A 136 -10.01 -4.54 6.49
N THR A 137 -10.67 -5.66 6.79
CA THR A 137 -10.07 -6.99 6.95
C THR A 137 -10.61 -8.01 5.94
N ALA A 138 -11.19 -7.53 4.84
CA ALA A 138 -11.82 -8.34 3.81
C ALA A 138 -10.78 -9.05 2.90
N ASP A 139 -11.26 -9.67 1.84
CA ASP A 139 -10.50 -10.55 0.94
C ASP A 139 -9.26 -9.91 0.32
N VAL A 140 -9.28 -8.58 0.07
CA VAL A 140 -8.19 -7.90 -0.64
C VAL A 140 -6.93 -7.73 0.21
N PRO A 141 -6.98 -7.24 1.47
CA PRO A 141 -5.81 -7.27 2.36
C PRO A 141 -5.24 -8.67 2.55
N LEU A 142 -6.10 -9.68 2.74
CA LEU A 142 -5.67 -11.07 2.86
C LEU A 142 -4.93 -11.54 1.60
N THR A 143 -5.48 -11.24 0.43
CA THR A 143 -4.86 -11.58 -0.86
C THR A 143 -3.51 -10.88 -1.03
N ALA A 144 -3.41 -9.60 -0.67
CA ALA A 144 -2.14 -8.88 -0.74
C ALA A 144 -1.08 -9.54 0.14
N PHE A 145 -1.42 -9.89 1.40
CA PHE A 145 -0.50 -10.58 2.30
C PHE A 145 -0.10 -11.99 1.82
N GLN A 146 -0.97 -12.67 1.07
CA GLN A 146 -0.68 -14.00 0.49
C GLN A 146 0.10 -13.93 -0.82
N SER A 147 -0.10 -12.88 -1.61
CA SER A 147 0.40 -12.78 -2.97
C SER A 147 1.65 -11.91 -3.12
N LEU A 148 1.85 -10.97 -2.18
CA LEU A 148 3.01 -10.09 -2.16
C LEU A 148 3.97 -10.50 -1.04
N PRO A 149 5.28 -10.33 -1.22
CA PRO A 149 6.28 -10.61 -0.20
C PRO A 149 6.33 -9.49 0.85
N VAL A 150 5.16 -9.09 1.38
CA VAL A 150 5.08 -8.06 2.43
C VAL A 150 5.94 -8.49 3.61
N ASP A 151 6.87 -7.64 4.02
CA ASP A 151 7.78 -7.89 5.13
C ASP A 151 7.54 -6.98 6.34
N GLY A 152 6.74 -5.90 6.19
CA GLY A 152 6.32 -5.04 7.30
C GLY A 152 4.97 -4.39 7.06
N ILE A 153 4.27 -4.07 8.15
CA ILE A 153 2.95 -3.44 8.11
C ILE A 153 2.95 -2.18 8.96
N LEU A 154 2.51 -1.06 8.37
CA LEU A 154 2.20 0.17 9.07
C LEU A 154 0.68 0.27 9.26
N MET A 155 0.22 0.36 10.50
CA MET A 155 -1.21 0.47 10.80
C MET A 155 -1.63 1.92 10.94
N VAL A 156 -2.72 2.32 10.27
CA VAL A 156 -3.29 3.67 10.36
C VAL A 156 -4.66 3.62 11.04
N THR A 157 -4.83 4.45 12.07
CA THR A 157 -6.06 4.57 12.83
C THR A 157 -6.43 6.04 13.08
N THR A 158 -7.54 6.26 13.77
CA THR A 158 -7.98 7.56 14.31
C THR A 158 -8.45 7.36 15.75
N PRO A 159 -8.58 8.41 16.59
CA PRO A 159 -8.94 8.29 18.01
C PRO A 159 -10.31 7.63 18.29
N GLN A 160 -11.15 7.46 17.27
CA GLN A 160 -12.48 6.89 17.44
C GLN A 160 -12.41 5.41 17.86
N GLU A 161 -13.09 5.03 18.92
CA GLU A 161 -13.12 3.68 19.50
C GLU A 161 -13.43 2.56 18.49
N LEU A 162 -14.40 2.78 17.59
CA LEU A 162 -14.72 1.82 16.52
C LEU A 162 -13.54 1.56 15.57
N ALA A 163 -12.62 2.52 15.43
CA ALA A 163 -11.44 2.32 14.61
C ALA A 163 -10.49 1.31 15.26
N SER A 164 -10.30 1.39 16.56
CA SER A 164 -9.41 0.50 17.32
C SER A 164 -9.84 -0.97 17.22
N MET A 165 -11.12 -1.26 17.41
CA MET A 165 -11.65 -2.63 17.32
C MET A 165 -11.43 -3.29 15.94
N ILE A 166 -11.52 -2.49 14.84
CA ILE A 166 -11.32 -3.03 13.50
C ILE A 166 -9.81 -3.18 13.21
N VAL A 167 -8.99 -2.30 13.76
CA VAL A 167 -7.52 -2.40 13.66
C VAL A 167 -7.02 -3.66 14.38
N GLU A 168 -7.59 -4.03 15.55
CA GLU A 168 -7.28 -5.29 16.24
C GLU A 168 -7.52 -6.52 15.33
N LYS A 169 -8.62 -6.52 14.57
CA LYS A 169 -8.89 -7.59 13.60
C LYS A 169 -7.86 -7.63 12.48
N ALA A 170 -7.45 -6.46 11.97
CA ALA A 170 -6.41 -6.37 10.94
C ALA A 170 -5.05 -6.82 11.49
N ALA A 171 -4.72 -6.47 12.73
CA ALA A 171 -3.53 -6.93 13.43
C ALA A 171 -3.56 -8.45 13.67
N GLY A 172 -4.71 -9.01 14.04
CA GLY A 172 -4.93 -10.45 14.15
C GLY A 172 -4.65 -11.18 12.83
N LEU A 173 -5.10 -10.62 11.70
CA LEU A 173 -4.81 -11.15 10.38
C LEU A 173 -3.30 -11.08 10.07
N ALA A 174 -2.65 -9.97 10.33
CA ALA A 174 -1.20 -9.81 10.17
C ALA A 174 -0.43 -10.87 10.97
N LYS A 175 -0.83 -11.09 12.22
CA LYS A 175 -0.24 -12.11 13.11
C LYS A 175 -0.42 -13.52 12.56
N GLN A 176 -1.62 -13.87 12.06
CA GLN A 176 -1.87 -15.16 11.42
C GLN A 176 -1.00 -15.37 10.18
N MET A 177 -0.71 -14.29 9.44
CA MET A 177 0.15 -14.32 8.25
C MET A 177 1.64 -14.17 8.59
N HIS A 178 2.01 -14.14 9.88
CA HIS A 178 3.39 -13.95 10.36
C HIS A 178 4.05 -12.69 9.78
N LYS A 179 3.29 -11.60 9.65
CA LYS A 179 3.79 -10.31 9.16
C LYS A 179 3.97 -9.36 10.35
N PRO A 180 5.18 -8.79 10.55
CA PRO A 180 5.43 -7.86 11.66
C PRO A 180 4.68 -6.56 11.45
N ILE A 181 4.11 -6.03 12.53
CA ILE A 181 3.55 -4.67 12.57
C ILE A 181 4.65 -3.74 13.06
N LEU A 182 5.08 -2.83 12.19
CA LEU A 182 6.18 -1.90 12.48
C LEU A 182 5.77 -0.80 13.44
N GLY A 183 4.48 -0.44 13.42
CA GLY A 183 3.92 0.53 14.34
C GLY A 183 2.55 1.03 13.91
N ILE A 184 2.02 1.92 14.74
CA ILE A 184 0.71 2.55 14.58
C ILE A 184 0.91 4.04 14.32
N VAL A 185 0.18 4.57 13.36
CA VAL A 185 0.01 6.01 13.11
C VAL A 185 -1.43 6.37 13.46
N GLU A 186 -1.62 7.12 14.53
CA GLU A 186 -2.92 7.71 14.85
C GLU A 186 -3.07 9.02 14.11
N ASN A 187 -3.83 9.03 13.04
CA ASN A 187 -4.13 10.24 12.27
C ASN A 187 -5.35 10.97 12.83
N MET A 188 -5.44 12.26 12.59
CA MET A 188 -6.53 13.12 13.08
C MET A 188 -6.61 13.14 14.61
N ALA A 189 -5.48 13.01 15.30
CA ALA A 189 -5.42 12.90 16.75
C ALA A 189 -5.84 14.19 17.46
N MET A 190 -5.53 15.34 16.88
CA MET A 190 -5.79 16.65 17.48
C MET A 190 -5.98 17.74 16.43
N VAL A 191 -6.58 18.84 16.84
CA VAL A 191 -6.72 20.08 16.04
C VAL A 191 -6.10 21.22 16.82
N THR A 192 -5.34 22.07 16.13
CA THR A 192 -4.85 23.32 16.73
C THR A 192 -5.81 24.46 16.41
N CYS A 193 -6.29 25.15 17.44
CA CYS A 193 -7.16 26.32 17.29
C CYS A 193 -6.42 27.43 16.52
N PRO A 194 -6.94 27.92 15.39
CA PRO A 194 -6.26 28.96 14.61
C PRO A 194 -6.21 30.31 15.33
N ASN A 195 -7.04 30.54 16.36
CA ASN A 195 -7.12 31.81 17.06
C ASN A 195 -6.19 31.88 18.28
N CYS A 196 -6.13 30.82 19.08
CA CYS A 196 -5.34 30.83 20.33
C CYS A 196 -4.15 29.86 20.32
N GLY A 197 -4.02 28.98 19.31
CA GLY A 197 -2.95 27.99 19.23
C GLY A 197 -3.11 26.79 20.16
N GLU A 198 -4.18 26.72 20.95
CA GLU A 198 -4.44 25.58 21.84
C GLU A 198 -4.82 24.34 21.02
N ALA A 199 -4.17 23.21 21.32
CA ALA A 199 -4.50 21.93 20.72
C ALA A 199 -5.57 21.21 21.54
N PHE A 200 -6.56 20.61 20.84
CA PHE A 200 -7.62 19.84 21.49
C PHE A 200 -7.94 18.58 20.68
N GLU A 201 -8.43 17.56 21.36
CA GLU A 201 -8.79 16.26 20.80
C GLU A 201 -10.24 16.31 20.28
N LEU A 202 -10.42 16.48 18.95
CA LEU A 202 -11.72 16.66 18.31
C LEU A 202 -12.62 15.41 18.46
N PHE A 203 -12.02 14.22 18.45
CA PHE A 203 -12.72 12.93 18.50
C PHE A 203 -12.69 12.27 19.91
N GLY A 204 -12.34 13.03 20.95
CA GLY A 204 -12.14 12.52 22.28
C GLY A 204 -10.74 11.96 22.53
N PRO A 205 -10.51 11.33 23.68
CA PRO A 205 -9.20 10.84 24.08
C PRO A 205 -8.67 9.77 23.12
N SER A 206 -7.36 9.73 22.97
CA SER A 206 -6.70 8.71 22.18
C SER A 206 -6.78 7.33 22.83
N HIS A 207 -7.00 6.30 22.03
CA HIS A 207 -6.90 4.90 22.41
C HIS A 207 -5.70 4.20 21.77
N ALA A 208 -4.76 4.97 21.19
CA ALA A 208 -3.65 4.41 20.43
C ALA A 208 -2.68 3.61 21.29
N GLU A 209 -2.43 4.03 22.52
CA GLU A 209 -1.52 3.31 23.45
C GLU A 209 -2.14 1.98 23.91
N GLU A 210 -3.43 1.97 24.24
CA GLU A 210 -4.16 0.74 24.59
C GLU A 210 -4.13 -0.26 23.43
N LEU A 211 -4.32 0.25 22.19
CA LEU A 211 -4.23 -0.55 20.98
C LEU A 211 -2.79 -1.07 20.76
N ALA A 212 -1.79 -0.23 20.99
CA ALA A 212 -0.37 -0.57 20.86
C ALA A 212 0.01 -1.73 21.78
N ASP A 213 -0.40 -1.66 23.05
CA ASP A 213 -0.19 -2.72 24.03
C ASP A 213 -0.88 -4.02 23.62
N HIS A 214 -2.12 -3.92 23.10
CA HIS A 214 -2.91 -5.09 22.71
C HIS A 214 -2.30 -5.83 21.51
N ILE A 215 -1.81 -5.10 20.50
CA ILE A 215 -1.24 -5.70 19.29
C ILE A 215 0.27 -5.95 19.39
N GLY A 216 0.94 -5.38 20.36
CA GLY A 216 2.38 -5.51 20.58
C GLY A 216 3.23 -4.70 19.58
N ALA A 217 2.76 -3.50 19.19
CA ALA A 217 3.45 -2.63 18.26
C ALA A 217 3.44 -1.18 18.77
N PRO A 218 4.51 -0.37 18.56
CA PRO A 218 4.60 0.99 19.11
C PRO A 218 3.66 1.97 18.37
N VAL A 219 3.22 3.02 19.10
CA VAL A 219 2.65 4.21 18.47
C VAL A 219 3.81 5.06 17.93
N LEU A 220 3.93 5.17 16.61
CA LEU A 220 5.02 5.92 15.98
C LEU A 220 4.71 7.42 15.93
N ALA A 221 3.46 7.78 15.68
CA ALA A 221 3.05 9.18 15.64
C ALA A 221 1.57 9.36 15.91
N ARG A 222 1.24 10.53 16.47
CA ARG A 222 -0.11 11.09 16.55
C ARG A 222 -0.14 12.36 15.70
N LEU A 223 -0.81 12.28 14.55
CA LEU A 223 -0.81 13.33 13.53
C LEU A 223 -2.00 14.27 13.73
N PRO A 224 -1.78 15.59 13.65
CA PRO A 224 -2.86 16.56 13.74
C PRO A 224 -3.70 16.59 12.47
N ILE A 225 -4.93 17.10 12.58
CA ILE A 225 -5.68 17.60 11.44
C ILE A 225 -5.04 18.93 11.03
N ASP A 226 -4.44 18.96 9.83
CA ASP A 226 -3.83 20.16 9.28
C ASP A 226 -4.50 20.54 7.95
N PRO A 227 -5.25 21.66 7.91
CA PRO A 227 -5.89 22.12 6.69
C PRO A 227 -4.90 22.41 5.55
N THR A 228 -3.65 22.75 5.87
CA THR A 228 -2.62 23.03 4.86
C THR A 228 -2.23 21.73 4.14
N VAL A 229 -2.05 20.66 4.89
CA VAL A 229 -1.78 19.32 4.33
C VAL A 229 -2.92 18.88 3.42
N THR A 230 -4.16 19.02 3.91
CA THR A 230 -5.35 18.67 3.11
C THR A 230 -5.41 19.51 1.81
N ALA A 231 -5.17 20.81 1.89
CA ALA A 231 -5.20 21.68 0.72
C ALA A 231 -4.11 21.36 -0.31
N LEU A 232 -2.91 20.96 0.12
CA LEU A 232 -1.85 20.50 -0.77
C LEU A 232 -2.19 19.15 -1.40
N ALA A 233 -2.65 18.19 -0.60
CA ALA A 233 -3.06 16.88 -1.05
C ALA A 233 -4.19 16.93 -2.10
N ASP A 234 -5.22 17.76 -1.87
CA ASP A 234 -6.33 17.95 -2.81
C ASP A 234 -5.90 18.56 -4.14
N LYS A 235 -4.83 19.37 -4.14
CA LYS A 235 -4.23 19.95 -5.34
C LYS A 235 -3.24 19.03 -6.05
N GLY A 236 -2.96 17.84 -5.50
CA GLY A 236 -1.96 16.93 -6.05
C GLY A 236 -0.51 17.29 -5.73
N HIS A 237 -0.30 18.04 -4.66
CA HIS A 237 1.00 18.55 -4.23
C HIS A 237 1.48 17.91 -2.92
N VAL A 238 1.22 16.61 -2.75
CA VAL A 238 1.64 15.90 -1.53
C VAL A 238 3.17 15.92 -1.33
N GLU A 239 3.94 16.03 -2.41
CA GLU A 239 5.40 16.17 -2.36
C GLU A 239 5.87 17.49 -1.73
N ASP A 240 5.00 18.51 -1.63
CA ASP A 240 5.31 19.78 -0.97
C ASP A 240 4.93 19.80 0.51
N VAL A 241 4.23 18.77 0.99
CA VAL A 241 3.81 18.66 2.40
C VAL A 241 5.03 18.59 3.31
N LYS A 242 5.00 19.37 4.38
CA LYS A 242 5.98 19.33 5.49
C LYS A 242 5.21 19.13 6.79
N MET A 243 5.37 17.98 7.40
CA MET A 243 4.71 17.62 8.66
C MET A 243 5.76 17.09 9.65
N PRO A 244 6.32 17.95 10.52
CA PRO A 244 7.34 17.53 11.48
C PRO A 244 6.90 16.39 12.40
N SER A 245 5.61 16.30 12.74
CA SER A 245 5.04 15.20 13.53
C SER A 245 5.11 13.84 12.84
N PHE A 246 5.42 13.79 11.54
CA PHE A 246 5.62 12.55 10.79
C PHE A 246 7.06 12.00 10.89
N ALA A 247 8.01 12.77 11.41
CA ALA A 247 9.42 12.38 11.49
C ALA A 247 9.64 11.03 12.20
N PRO A 248 8.98 10.71 13.34
CA PRO A 248 9.18 9.41 13.99
C PRO A 248 8.77 8.22 13.11
N VAL A 249 7.72 8.38 12.28
CA VAL A 249 7.31 7.36 11.30
C VAL A 249 8.41 7.16 10.28
N THR A 250 8.94 8.26 9.73
CA THR A 250 10.02 8.21 8.74
C THR A 250 11.29 7.56 9.31
N GLU A 251 11.63 7.86 10.56
CA GLU A 251 12.79 7.28 11.23
C GLU A 251 12.63 5.77 11.41
N ALA A 252 11.51 5.33 11.94
CA ALA A 252 11.23 3.90 12.14
C ALA A 252 11.24 3.11 10.83
N LEU A 253 10.62 3.65 9.76
CA LEU A 253 10.61 3.02 8.46
C LEU A 253 12.01 2.99 7.82
N ALA A 254 12.77 4.09 7.91
CA ALA A 254 14.13 4.15 7.36
C ALA A 254 15.08 3.20 8.10
N GLU A 255 14.98 3.10 9.41
CA GLU A 255 15.74 2.13 10.20
C GLU A 255 15.42 0.69 9.78
N TYR A 256 14.14 0.38 9.62
CA TYR A 256 13.70 -0.94 9.17
C TYR A 256 14.25 -1.27 7.77
N ILE A 257 14.16 -0.35 6.82
CA ILE A 257 14.62 -0.53 5.44
C ILE A 257 16.15 -0.67 5.35
N THR A 258 16.91 0.00 6.23
CA THR A 258 18.37 -0.08 6.24
C THR A 258 18.90 -1.32 6.96
N THR A 259 18.05 -2.05 7.69
CA THR A 259 18.41 -3.32 8.31
C THR A 259 18.63 -4.37 7.22
N PRO A 260 19.75 -5.14 7.24
CA PRO A 260 20.01 -6.15 6.22
C PRO A 260 18.88 -7.19 6.19
N SER A 261 18.11 -7.20 5.11
CA SER A 261 17.06 -8.19 4.87
C SER A 261 17.33 -8.95 3.57
N THR A 262 16.68 -10.08 3.40
CA THR A 262 16.71 -10.85 2.16
C THR A 262 16.04 -10.05 1.04
N VAL A 263 16.76 -9.87 -0.07
CA VAL A 263 16.20 -9.30 -1.30
C VAL A 263 15.09 -10.23 -1.81
N PHE A 264 13.87 -9.70 -1.95
CA PHE A 264 12.76 -10.45 -2.54
C PHE A 264 12.85 -10.36 -4.07
N ALA A 265 13.30 -11.43 -4.71
CA ALA A 265 13.04 -11.64 -6.14
C ALA A 265 11.55 -12.00 -6.31
N ALA A 266 10.91 -11.53 -7.38
CA ALA A 266 9.54 -11.95 -7.68
C ALA A 266 9.47 -13.48 -7.73
N PRO A 267 8.51 -14.14 -7.03
CA PRO A 267 8.43 -15.59 -7.04
C PRO A 267 8.18 -16.06 -8.48
N ASN A 268 8.93 -17.09 -8.89
CA ASN A 268 8.60 -17.82 -10.11
C ASN A 268 7.13 -18.23 -10.05
N PRO A 269 6.33 -18.00 -11.09
CA PRO A 269 4.94 -18.44 -11.11
C PRO A 269 4.90 -19.95 -10.84
N ALA A 270 4.02 -20.37 -9.93
CA ALA A 270 3.80 -21.79 -9.65
C ALA A 270 3.50 -22.51 -10.98
N PRO A 271 4.10 -23.69 -11.23
CA PRO A 271 3.81 -24.43 -12.46
C PRO A 271 2.29 -24.66 -12.55
N ALA A 272 1.74 -24.37 -13.73
CA ALA A 272 0.33 -24.59 -14.01
C ALA A 272 -0.06 -26.01 -13.61
N PRO A 273 -1.23 -26.23 -12.97
CA PRO A 273 -1.65 -27.57 -12.61
C PRO A 273 -1.67 -28.43 -13.88
N ALA A 274 -0.96 -29.56 -13.82
CA ALA A 274 -0.89 -30.50 -14.91
C ALA A 274 -2.32 -30.84 -15.36
N THR A 275 -2.67 -30.50 -16.60
CA THR A 275 -3.94 -30.90 -17.20
C THR A 275 -3.95 -32.43 -17.25
N THR A 276 -4.74 -33.02 -16.36
CA THR A 276 -5.04 -34.47 -16.43
C THR A 276 -5.68 -34.70 -17.80
N PRO A 277 -5.15 -35.62 -18.61
CA PRO A 277 -5.76 -35.93 -19.89
C PRO A 277 -7.18 -36.47 -19.62
N ALA A 278 -8.16 -35.86 -20.28
CA ALA A 278 -9.53 -36.34 -20.25
C ALA A 278 -9.55 -37.79 -20.70
N CYS A 279 -10.06 -38.68 -19.85
CA CYS A 279 -10.31 -40.05 -20.16
C CYS A 279 -11.34 -40.08 -21.31
N SER A 280 -10.94 -40.47 -22.50
CA SER A 280 -11.82 -40.77 -23.61
C SER A 280 -12.69 -41.96 -23.25
N ALA A 281 -13.96 -41.74 -22.97
CA ALA A 281 -14.94 -42.81 -22.92
C ALA A 281 -15.20 -43.28 -24.34
N GLU A 282 -14.48 -44.34 -24.76
CA GLU A 282 -14.92 -45.14 -25.90
C GLU A 282 -16.11 -45.98 -25.47
N ALA A 283 -17.15 -45.85 -26.26
CA ALA A 283 -18.31 -46.71 -26.22
C ALA A 283 -17.93 -48.17 -26.57
N GLY A 284 -18.27 -49.10 -25.69
CA GLY A 284 -18.21 -50.50 -25.94
C GLY A 284 -19.51 -51.15 -25.54
N ASP A 285 -20.17 -51.72 -26.52
CA ASP A 285 -21.35 -52.57 -26.45
C ASP A 285 -21.32 -53.66 -25.36
N CYS A 286 -22.42 -53.84 -24.65
CA CYS A 286 -23.25 -55.04 -24.49
C CYS A 286 -24.42 -54.74 -23.58
#